data_1e43ecdae5a5419ca5a47796ecfa9687
#
_entry.id   1e43ecdae5a5419ca5a47796ecfa9687
#
_cell.length_a   1.000
_cell.length_b   1.000
_cell.length_c   1.000
_cell.angle_alpha   90.00
_cell.angle_beta   90.00
_cell.angle_gamma   90.00
#
_symmetry.space_group_name_H-M   'P 1'
#
loop_
_entity.id
_entity.type
_entity.pdbx_description
1 polymer ?
#
loop_
_entity_poly.entity_id
_entity_poly.type
_entity_poly.pdbx_seq_one_letter_code
_entity_poly.pdbx_strand_id
1 'polypeptide(L)'
;MSEAVPPGTGLVAALLGLSADVVKAVCQEAASVGVVAAANFNSPGQVVIAGEKAAVERAIEIANTKGCKKAIPLPVSVPVHTPLMQKAADRLAGEFGGVVWRDLTVPWVNNAEATALQRSEDIRASMVRQLPSSVRWEESVQT
;
A
#
# COMPACT_ATOMS: atom_id res chain seq x y z
N MET A 1 -11.26 -1.42 -8.69
CA MET A 1 -9.81 -1.59 -8.52
C MET A 1 -9.19 -2.39 -9.67
N SER A 2 -9.74 -3.51 -10.08
CA SER A 2 -9.26 -4.31 -11.23
C SER A 2 -9.26 -3.57 -12.58
N GLU A 3 -10.06 -2.54 -12.74
CA GLU A 3 -10.09 -1.69 -13.95
C GLU A 3 -8.94 -0.66 -14.01
N ALA A 4 -8.29 -0.39 -12.89
CA ALA A 4 -7.20 0.59 -12.84
C ALA A 4 -5.87 0.03 -13.37
N VAL A 5 -5.71 -1.29 -13.32
CA VAL A 5 -4.51 -1.98 -13.81
C VAL A 5 -4.95 -3.24 -14.56
N PRO A 6 -4.45 -3.46 -15.80
CA PRO A 6 -4.80 -4.65 -16.58
C PRO A 6 -4.47 -5.95 -15.83
N PRO A 7 -5.32 -6.98 -15.91
CA PRO A 7 -5.05 -8.27 -15.27
C PRO A 7 -3.70 -8.85 -15.67
N GLY A 8 -2.95 -9.36 -14.70
CA GLY A 8 -1.65 -10.03 -14.94
C GLY A 8 -0.46 -9.07 -15.12
N THR A 9 -0.66 -7.75 -15.08
CA THR A 9 0.44 -6.77 -15.17
C THR A 9 0.98 -6.36 -13.82
N GLY A 10 0.24 -6.60 -12.74
CA GLY A 10 0.65 -6.33 -11.38
C GLY A 10 1.16 -7.59 -10.66
N LEU A 11 1.96 -7.37 -9.62
CA LEU A 11 2.43 -8.40 -8.70
C LEU A 11 2.45 -7.84 -7.27
N VAL A 12 2.19 -8.72 -6.32
CA VAL A 12 2.28 -8.43 -4.88
C VAL A 12 3.17 -9.48 -4.24
N ALA A 13 4.09 -9.08 -3.37
CA ALA A 13 4.98 -10.01 -2.68
C ALA A 13 5.23 -9.59 -1.22
N ALA A 14 5.29 -10.56 -0.32
CA ALA A 14 5.69 -10.35 1.07
C ALA A 14 7.20 -10.54 1.20
N LEU A 15 7.89 -9.56 1.79
CA LEU A 15 9.31 -9.60 2.14
C LEU A 15 9.46 -9.79 3.64
N LEU A 16 10.19 -10.83 4.03
CA LEU A 16 10.41 -11.19 5.44
C LEU A 16 11.89 -10.99 5.83
N GLY A 17 12.10 -10.41 7.00
CA GLY A 17 13.42 -10.28 7.61
C GLY A 17 14.17 -8.99 7.25
N LEU A 18 13.55 -8.06 6.53
CA LEU A 18 14.09 -6.72 6.26
C LEU A 18 13.34 -5.66 7.06
N SER A 19 14.03 -4.61 7.47
CA SER A 19 13.39 -3.44 8.09
C SER A 19 12.61 -2.63 7.05
N ALA A 20 11.63 -1.83 7.52
CA ALA A 20 10.83 -0.95 6.67
C ALA A 20 11.69 -0.02 5.79
N ASP A 21 12.76 0.55 6.35
CA ASP A 21 13.62 1.48 5.62
C ASP A 21 14.45 0.79 4.54
N VAL A 22 14.92 -0.44 4.79
CA VAL A 22 15.59 -1.24 3.77
C VAL A 22 14.62 -1.59 2.64
N VAL A 23 13.37 -1.95 2.94
CA VAL A 23 12.37 -2.24 1.89
C VAL A 23 12.02 -0.99 1.09
N LYS A 24 11.90 0.18 1.72
CA LYS A 24 11.72 1.45 0.99
C LYS A 24 12.87 1.71 0.02
N ALA A 25 14.12 1.52 0.46
CA ALA A 25 15.30 1.67 -0.39
C ALA A 25 15.29 0.66 -1.55
N VAL A 26 14.90 -0.59 -1.30
CA VAL A 26 14.73 -1.63 -2.34
C VAL A 26 13.73 -1.18 -3.40
N CYS A 27 12.57 -0.66 -2.99
CA CYS A 27 11.56 -0.16 -3.92
C CYS A 27 12.07 1.03 -4.75
N GLN A 28 12.80 1.97 -4.12
CA GLN A 28 13.42 3.11 -4.82
C GLN A 28 14.44 2.65 -5.87
N GLU A 29 15.28 1.68 -5.55
CA GLU A 29 16.27 1.12 -6.47
C GLU A 29 15.60 0.38 -7.64
N ALA A 30 14.51 -0.36 -7.38
CA ALA A 30 13.75 -1.07 -8.40
C ALA A 30 12.88 -0.16 -9.27
N ALA A 31 12.62 1.08 -8.86
CA ALA A 31 11.77 2.04 -9.57
C ALA A 31 12.29 2.44 -10.96
N SER A 32 13.56 2.15 -11.28
CA SER A 32 14.10 2.30 -12.62
C SER A 32 13.47 1.36 -13.66
N VAL A 33 12.84 0.27 -13.22
CA VAL A 33 12.20 -0.74 -14.10
C VAL A 33 10.70 -0.46 -14.25
N GLY A 34 10.06 0.15 -13.26
CA GLY A 34 8.63 0.43 -13.27
C GLY A 34 8.14 0.79 -11.86
N VAL A 35 6.82 0.95 -11.71
CA VAL A 35 6.22 1.35 -10.43
C VAL A 35 6.23 0.17 -9.46
N VAL A 36 6.87 0.35 -8.31
CA VAL A 36 6.83 -0.57 -7.16
C VAL A 36 6.89 0.24 -5.86
N ALA A 37 6.12 -0.17 -4.87
CA ALA A 37 6.08 0.50 -3.57
C ALA A 37 5.91 -0.51 -2.43
N ALA A 38 6.34 -0.12 -1.22
CA ALA A 38 5.94 -0.80 0.00
C ALA A 38 4.45 -0.54 0.23
N ALA A 39 3.63 -1.57 0.07
CA ALA A 39 2.18 -1.49 0.15
C ALA A 39 1.65 -1.66 1.58
N ASN A 40 2.27 -2.56 2.38
CA ASN A 40 1.85 -2.79 3.76
C ASN A 40 3.06 -2.93 4.69
N PHE A 41 3.06 -2.18 5.76
CA PHE A 41 3.95 -2.35 6.91
C PHE A 41 3.19 -3.10 7.99
N ASN A 42 3.28 -4.45 8.00
CA ASN A 42 2.44 -5.31 8.83
C ASN A 42 2.98 -5.51 10.24
N SER A 43 4.29 -5.69 10.36
CA SER A 43 5.01 -5.83 11.64
C SER A 43 6.51 -5.65 11.41
N PRO A 44 7.33 -5.53 12.48
CA PRO A 44 8.77 -5.49 12.33
C PRO A 44 9.28 -6.65 11.48
N GLY A 45 9.96 -6.35 10.38
CA GLY A 45 10.51 -7.35 9.47
C GLY A 45 9.50 -8.06 8.56
N GLN A 46 8.24 -7.57 8.46
CA GLN A 46 7.25 -8.07 7.52
C GLN A 46 6.62 -6.92 6.73
N VAL A 47 7.06 -6.74 5.51
CA VAL A 47 6.59 -5.71 4.59
C VAL A 47 6.10 -6.35 3.30
N VAL A 48 4.95 -5.88 2.80
CA VAL A 48 4.43 -6.28 1.49
C VAL A 48 4.79 -5.20 0.48
N ILE A 49 5.31 -5.61 -0.66
CA ILE A 49 5.55 -4.75 -1.82
C ILE A 49 4.56 -5.07 -2.92
N ALA A 50 4.15 -4.05 -3.67
CA ALA A 50 3.24 -4.20 -4.80
C ALA A 50 3.61 -3.23 -5.92
N GLY A 51 3.26 -3.57 -7.15
CA GLY A 51 3.53 -2.73 -8.30
C GLY A 51 3.40 -3.45 -9.62
N GLU A 52 4.06 -2.93 -10.62
CA GLU A 52 4.20 -3.59 -11.92
C GLU A 52 5.07 -4.84 -11.77
N LYS A 53 4.69 -5.92 -12.45
CA LYS A 53 5.31 -7.24 -12.28
C LYS A 53 6.84 -7.20 -12.39
N ALA A 54 7.38 -6.60 -13.45
CA ALA A 54 8.82 -6.53 -13.66
C ALA A 54 9.54 -5.74 -12.54
N ALA A 55 8.93 -4.67 -12.04
CA ALA A 55 9.50 -3.86 -10.98
C ALA A 55 9.48 -4.59 -9.63
N VAL A 56 8.41 -5.36 -9.33
CA VAL A 56 8.34 -6.19 -8.13
C VAL A 56 9.34 -7.34 -8.19
N GLU A 57 9.47 -8.01 -9.33
CA GLU A 57 10.48 -9.06 -9.55
C GLU A 57 11.90 -8.50 -9.33
N ARG A 58 12.20 -7.32 -9.88
CA ARG A 58 13.47 -6.63 -9.64
C ARG A 58 13.67 -6.28 -8.16
N ALA A 59 12.63 -5.80 -7.49
CA ALA A 59 12.70 -5.51 -6.05
C ALA A 59 12.99 -6.78 -5.23
N ILE A 60 12.43 -7.93 -5.58
CA ILE A 60 12.73 -9.22 -4.93
C ILE A 60 14.20 -9.59 -5.11
N GLU A 61 14.76 -9.44 -6.31
CA GLU A 61 16.19 -9.71 -6.54
C GLU A 61 17.08 -8.83 -5.64
N ILE A 62 16.81 -7.52 -5.61
CA ILE A 62 17.53 -6.57 -4.77
C ILE A 62 17.38 -6.92 -3.28
N ALA A 63 16.15 -7.23 -2.83
CA ALA A 63 15.88 -7.63 -1.46
C ALA A 63 16.71 -8.84 -1.02
N ASN A 64 16.83 -9.84 -1.89
CA ASN A 64 17.64 -11.04 -1.64
C ASN A 64 19.13 -10.68 -1.44
N THR A 65 19.69 -9.74 -2.20
CA THR A 65 21.07 -9.27 -2.00
C THR A 65 21.26 -8.51 -0.70
N LYS A 66 20.18 -7.92 -0.14
CA LYS A 66 20.20 -7.17 1.12
C LYS A 66 19.83 -8.05 2.35
N GLY A 67 19.77 -9.38 2.18
CA GLY A 67 19.56 -10.33 3.27
C GLY A 67 18.09 -10.61 3.59
N CYS A 68 17.19 -10.46 2.61
CA CYS A 68 15.81 -10.91 2.75
C CYS A 68 15.78 -12.41 3.07
N LYS A 69 15.13 -12.78 4.19
CA LYS A 69 15.03 -14.18 4.59
C LYS A 69 14.09 -14.98 3.70
N LYS A 70 13.02 -14.34 3.25
CA LYS A 70 12.02 -14.96 2.38
C LYS A 70 11.25 -13.90 1.61
N ALA A 71 11.14 -14.06 0.30
CA ALA A 71 10.26 -13.29 -0.57
C ALA A 71 9.17 -14.22 -1.10
N ILE A 72 7.90 -13.90 -0.83
CA ILE A 72 6.75 -14.76 -1.14
C ILE A 72 5.82 -14.00 -2.09
N PRO A 73 5.77 -14.34 -3.38
CA PRO A 73 4.72 -13.82 -4.25
C PRO A 73 3.35 -14.25 -3.73
N LEU A 74 2.41 -13.30 -3.73
CA LEU A 74 1.03 -13.53 -3.30
C LEU A 74 0.12 -13.74 -4.51
N PRO A 75 -0.97 -14.52 -4.40
CA PRO A 75 -1.90 -14.78 -5.50
C PRO A 75 -2.85 -13.57 -5.71
N VAL A 76 -2.28 -12.37 -5.77
CA VAL A 76 -2.97 -11.09 -5.97
C VAL A 76 -2.25 -10.33 -7.07
N SER A 77 -2.96 -9.96 -8.12
CA SER A 77 -2.42 -9.24 -9.27
C SER A 77 -2.74 -7.74 -9.30
N VAL A 78 -3.63 -7.27 -8.40
CA VAL A 78 -3.96 -5.85 -8.30
C VAL A 78 -3.01 -5.18 -7.32
N PRO A 79 -2.17 -4.22 -7.77
CA PRO A 79 -1.17 -3.56 -6.92
C PRO A 79 -1.82 -2.48 -6.05
N VAL A 80 -2.69 -2.90 -5.12
CA VAL A 80 -3.33 -2.02 -4.13
C VAL A 80 -2.29 -1.34 -3.26
N HIS A 81 -2.64 -0.17 -2.73
CA HIS A 81 -1.75 0.63 -1.88
C HIS A 81 -0.46 1.09 -2.57
N THR A 82 -0.55 1.34 -3.87
CA THR A 82 0.52 1.92 -4.68
C THR A 82 -0.01 3.11 -5.51
N PRO A 83 0.85 3.98 -6.05
CA PRO A 83 0.43 5.08 -6.91
C PRO A 83 -0.40 4.65 -8.13
N LEU A 84 -0.32 3.37 -8.55
CA LEU A 84 -1.13 2.82 -9.65
C LEU A 84 -2.64 2.83 -9.33
N MET A 85 -3.02 2.99 -8.07
CA MET A 85 -4.42 3.09 -7.64
C MET A 85 -4.99 4.50 -7.70
N GLN A 86 -4.24 5.52 -8.16
CA GLN A 86 -4.72 6.90 -8.16
C GLN A 86 -6.03 7.08 -8.93
N LYS A 87 -6.17 6.48 -10.11
CA LYS A 87 -7.42 6.54 -10.88
C LYS A 87 -8.61 5.93 -10.13
N ALA A 88 -8.38 4.86 -9.37
CA ALA A 88 -9.41 4.26 -8.55
C ALA A 88 -9.78 5.15 -7.36
N ALA A 89 -8.81 5.85 -6.77
CA ALA A 89 -9.03 6.82 -5.70
C ALA A 89 -9.86 8.02 -6.19
N ASP A 90 -9.55 8.56 -7.37
CA ASP A 90 -10.28 9.67 -7.99
C ASP A 90 -11.75 9.28 -8.26
N ARG A 91 -11.98 8.07 -8.77
CA ARG A 91 -13.33 7.54 -8.97
C ARG A 91 -14.08 7.37 -7.65
N LEU A 92 -13.43 6.82 -6.62
CA LEU A 92 -14.01 6.67 -5.29
C LEU A 92 -14.40 8.02 -4.68
N ALA A 93 -13.56 9.04 -4.86
CA ALA A 93 -13.85 10.40 -4.40
C ALA A 93 -15.13 10.95 -5.03
N GLY A 94 -15.38 10.65 -6.31
CA GLY A 94 -16.62 11.00 -7.01
C GLY A 94 -17.84 10.30 -6.41
N GLU A 95 -17.75 8.98 -6.19
CA GLU A 95 -18.84 8.18 -5.59
C GLU A 95 -19.18 8.65 -4.18
N PHE A 96 -18.18 9.07 -3.40
CA PHE A 96 -18.38 9.62 -2.06
C PHE A 96 -19.15 10.95 -2.02
N GLY A 97 -19.29 11.63 -3.16
CA GLY A 97 -20.10 12.84 -3.28
C GLY A 97 -21.60 12.60 -3.02
N GLY A 98 -22.10 11.39 -3.30
CA GLY A 98 -23.49 10.99 -3.07
C GLY A 98 -23.75 10.36 -1.69
N VAL A 99 -22.71 10.20 -0.84
CA VAL A 99 -22.82 9.54 0.45
C VAL A 99 -23.01 10.57 1.56
N VAL A 100 -23.97 10.31 2.46
CA VAL A 100 -24.13 11.12 3.68
C VAL A 100 -23.14 10.66 4.73
N TRP A 101 -22.20 11.52 5.06
CA TRP A 101 -21.18 11.27 6.07
C TRP A 101 -21.61 11.83 7.42
N ARG A 102 -21.23 11.15 8.50
CA ARG A 102 -21.47 11.58 9.88
C ARG A 102 -20.22 11.43 10.71
N ASP A 103 -20.05 12.28 11.69
CA ASP A 103 -18.97 12.17 12.66
C ASP A 103 -19.13 10.88 13.48
N LEU A 104 -18.01 10.28 13.85
CA LEU A 104 -18.00 9.04 14.62
C LEU A 104 -18.09 9.32 16.12
N THR A 105 -18.76 8.43 16.84
CA THR A 105 -18.83 8.47 18.32
C THR A 105 -17.57 7.87 18.97
N VAL A 106 -16.84 7.04 18.23
CA VAL A 106 -15.55 6.45 18.66
C VAL A 106 -14.46 6.80 17.64
N PRO A 107 -13.21 6.97 18.07
CA PRO A 107 -12.11 7.21 17.14
C PRO A 107 -11.92 6.05 16.16
N TRP A 108 -11.65 6.38 14.90
CA TRP A 108 -11.21 5.44 13.88
C TRP A 108 -9.76 5.71 13.53
N VAL A 109 -8.89 4.73 13.76
CA VAL A 109 -7.48 4.81 13.34
C VAL A 109 -7.39 4.41 11.89
N ASN A 110 -6.96 5.34 11.03
CA ASN A 110 -6.79 5.07 9.61
C ASN A 110 -5.41 4.46 9.32
N ASN A 111 -5.35 3.66 8.24
CA ASN A 111 -4.12 2.96 7.88
C ASN A 111 -3.15 3.79 7.01
N ALA A 112 -3.59 4.89 6.43
CA ALA A 112 -2.73 5.69 5.55
C ALA A 112 -1.80 6.60 6.35
N GLU A 113 -2.32 7.22 7.41
CA GLU A 113 -1.59 8.17 8.25
C GLU A 113 -1.32 7.61 9.66
N ALA A 114 -1.87 6.45 10.03
CA ALA A 114 -1.83 5.88 11.39
C ALA A 114 -2.34 6.87 12.44
N THR A 115 -3.45 7.56 12.16
CA THR A 115 -3.98 8.65 12.97
C THR A 115 -5.43 8.37 13.34
N ALA A 116 -5.82 8.71 14.58
CA ALA A 116 -7.20 8.62 15.03
C ALA A 116 -8.03 9.79 14.49
N LEU A 117 -9.11 9.48 13.79
CA LEU A 117 -10.04 10.44 13.18
C LEU A 117 -11.45 10.21 13.70
N GLN A 118 -12.25 11.28 13.83
CA GLN A 118 -13.66 11.23 14.20
C GLN A 118 -14.55 12.08 13.30
N ARG A 119 -14.00 13.15 12.71
CA ARG A 119 -14.78 14.05 11.84
C ARG A 119 -14.99 13.39 10.49
N SER A 120 -16.23 13.45 10.02
CA SER A 120 -16.65 12.84 8.76
C SER A 120 -15.88 13.33 7.55
N GLU A 121 -15.53 14.61 7.49
CA GLU A 121 -14.74 15.20 6.41
C GLU A 121 -13.31 14.64 6.35
N ASP A 122 -12.65 14.46 7.52
CA ASP A 122 -11.31 13.92 7.63
C ASP A 122 -11.28 12.44 7.26
N ILE A 123 -12.30 11.69 7.72
CA ILE A 123 -12.48 10.27 7.42
C ILE A 123 -12.66 10.06 5.91
N ARG A 124 -13.57 10.84 5.30
CA ARG A 124 -13.82 10.79 3.85
C ARG A 124 -12.53 11.02 3.05
N ALA A 125 -11.80 12.07 3.41
CA ALA A 125 -10.55 12.40 2.74
C ALA A 125 -9.48 11.31 2.92
N SER A 126 -9.35 10.74 4.13
CA SER A 126 -8.42 9.67 4.44
C SER A 126 -8.74 8.37 3.68
N MET A 127 -10.02 8.01 3.55
CA MET A 127 -10.45 6.82 2.81
C MET A 127 -10.08 6.89 1.32
N VAL A 128 -10.11 8.07 0.72
CA VAL A 128 -9.64 8.26 -0.66
C VAL A 128 -8.12 8.11 -0.74
N ARG A 129 -7.38 8.76 0.18
CA ARG A 129 -5.91 8.68 0.21
C ARG A 129 -5.39 7.28 0.48
N GLN A 130 -6.14 6.43 1.19
CA GLN A 130 -5.74 5.07 1.53
C GLN A 130 -5.49 4.19 0.29
N LEU A 131 -6.24 4.38 -0.79
CA LEU A 131 -6.10 3.54 -1.99
C LEU A 131 -4.72 3.59 -2.64
N PRO A 132 -4.11 4.78 -2.90
CA PRO A 132 -2.77 4.88 -3.45
C PRO A 132 -1.66 4.91 -2.40
N SER A 133 -1.99 4.84 -1.10
CA SER A 133 -1.03 4.96 0.00
C SER A 133 -0.77 3.63 0.69
N SER A 134 0.42 3.50 1.27
CA SER A 134 0.80 2.33 2.08
C SER A 134 -0.11 2.15 3.29
N VAL A 135 -0.38 0.90 3.66
CA VAL A 135 -1.02 0.53 4.93
C VAL A 135 0.04 0.52 6.03
N ARG A 136 -0.06 1.43 6.98
CA ARG A 136 0.84 1.59 8.14
C ARG A 136 0.27 0.82 9.34
N TRP A 137 0.06 -0.50 9.17
CA TRP A 137 -0.64 -1.31 10.16
C TRP A 137 0.09 -1.36 11.51
N GLU A 138 1.40 -1.59 11.48
CA GLU A 138 2.23 -1.61 12.69
C GLU A 138 2.07 -0.32 13.51
N GLU A 139 2.15 0.83 12.86
CA GLU A 139 1.97 2.13 13.52
C GLU A 139 0.52 2.35 13.98
N SER A 140 -0.47 1.91 13.20
CA SER A 140 -1.89 2.03 13.55
C SER A 140 -2.26 1.25 14.81
N VAL A 141 -1.59 0.13 15.07
CA VAL A 141 -1.78 -0.67 16.29
C VAL A 141 -1.12 -0.01 17.51
N GLN A 142 -0.10 0.81 17.30
CA GLN A 142 0.62 1.52 18.37
C GLN A 142 -0.03 2.86 18.75
N THR A 143 -0.93 3.37 17.90
CA THR A 143 -1.67 4.61 18.13
C THR A 143 -2.77 4.41 19.16
#